data_6dbcff2d6c5257f4e2a8969cfb067809
#
_entry.id   6dbcff2d6c5257f4e2a8969cfb067809
#
_cell.length_a   1.000
_cell.length_b   1.000
_cell.length_c   1.000
_cell.angle_alpha   90.00
_cell.angle_beta   90.00
_cell.angle_gamma   90.00
#
_symmetry.space_group_name_H-M   'P 1'
#
loop_
_entity.id
_entity.type
_entity.pdbx_description
1 polymer ?
#
loop_
_entity_poly.entity_id
_entity_poly.type
_entity_poly.pdbx_seq_one_letter_code
_entity_poly.pdbx_strand_id
1 'polypeptide(L)'
;MTTYIYAKAFYFEDEVKGPGYLPILDNGTFGAFQTEKPESTASVIDYGNYQIAPGLVDTHIHGFKGADVMDNDVEALRTISEGLPSCGVTSYLPTTLTASRELLADVCQTVGDNATTLGGAKIRGIFLEGPFFCEKYKGAQNPKYMGDPKSEILDEWQERAGGWVKKIAIAPERDGAVDFIKHAKTKDIYVALAHTDATYEDCKNAVEAGANIFVHTYNGMRGLHHREPGVVGAALTLPNVFDELICDGHHVHPVSASIVMKCCGHDHVALITDCMRAGGMGECESMLGEFPVIVKDGTARLKDGGSLAGSILELIQGVQNVVKWGIATPHEALTMASLVPAKSVGIDDVCGRIDPGYAADFIVLDDELQLKATYLDGKPYFEAK
;
A
#
# COMPACT_ATOMS: atom_id res chain seq x y z
N MET A 1 9.36 21.79 22.80
CA MET A 1 8.83 21.35 24.13
C MET A 1 8.07 20.05 23.90
N THR A 2 8.48 18.97 24.56
CA THR A 2 7.86 17.65 24.37
C THR A 2 6.35 17.70 24.65
N THR A 3 5.53 17.21 23.73
CA THR A 3 4.08 17.05 23.92
C THR A 3 3.78 15.57 24.16
N TYR A 4 2.89 15.27 25.08
CA TYR A 4 2.49 13.89 25.39
C TYR A 4 1.10 13.62 24.85
N ILE A 5 0.92 12.49 24.21
CA ILE A 5 -0.39 11.98 23.80
C ILE A 5 -0.86 11.00 24.87
N TYR A 6 -1.97 11.29 25.54
CA TYR A 6 -2.64 10.35 26.44
C TYR A 6 -3.77 9.64 25.72
N ALA A 7 -3.84 8.31 25.84
CA ALA A 7 -4.94 7.51 25.30
C ALA A 7 -5.11 6.22 26.11
N LYS A 8 -6.25 5.55 25.90
CA LYS A 8 -6.54 4.28 26.59
C LYS A 8 -5.73 3.10 26.06
N ALA A 9 -5.30 3.13 24.79
CA ALA A 9 -4.55 2.06 24.15
C ALA A 9 -3.63 2.60 23.06
N PHE A 10 -2.49 1.94 22.89
CA PHE A 10 -1.47 2.20 21.88
C PHE A 10 -1.07 0.88 21.23
N TYR A 11 -1.16 0.81 19.89
CA TYR A 11 -0.79 -0.36 19.11
C TYR A 11 0.69 -0.30 18.75
N PHE A 12 1.51 -1.11 19.41
CA PHE A 12 2.92 -1.32 19.09
C PHE A 12 3.07 -2.56 18.21
N GLU A 13 4.28 -2.85 17.72
CA GLU A 13 4.53 -4.00 16.85
C GLU A 13 4.07 -5.34 17.49
N ASP A 14 4.48 -5.59 18.72
CA ASP A 14 4.27 -6.90 19.37
C ASP A 14 3.10 -6.92 20.36
N GLU A 15 2.60 -5.76 20.81
CA GLU A 15 1.62 -5.68 21.88
C GLU A 15 0.78 -4.40 21.84
N VAL A 16 -0.37 -4.44 22.50
CA VAL A 16 -1.19 -3.26 22.79
C VAL A 16 -0.96 -2.82 24.24
N LYS A 17 -0.49 -1.59 24.44
CA LYS A 17 -0.25 -1.00 25.78
C LYS A 17 -1.28 0.08 26.10
N GLY A 18 -1.49 0.33 27.38
CA GLY A 18 -2.26 1.46 27.86
C GLY A 18 -3.14 1.11 29.07
N PRO A 19 -3.78 2.12 29.66
CA PRO A 19 -3.64 3.55 29.33
C PRO A 19 -2.25 4.11 29.65
N GLY A 20 -1.85 5.18 28.97
CA GLY A 20 -0.53 5.79 29.18
C GLY A 20 -0.26 7.01 28.31
N TYR A 21 0.99 7.39 28.26
CA TYR A 21 1.48 8.60 27.61
C TYR A 21 2.57 8.27 26.58
N LEU A 22 2.39 8.76 25.36
CA LEU A 22 3.37 8.64 24.27
C LEU A 22 3.99 10.03 24.03
N PRO A 23 5.28 10.23 24.32
CA PRO A 23 5.95 11.50 24.04
C PRO A 23 6.12 11.74 22.55
N ILE A 24 5.81 12.96 22.11
CA ILE A 24 6.19 13.51 20.81
C ILE A 24 7.29 14.53 21.06
N LEU A 25 8.47 14.28 20.52
CA LEU A 25 9.64 15.11 20.70
C LEU A 25 9.62 16.35 19.80
N ASP A 26 10.41 17.38 20.11
CA ASP A 26 10.44 18.65 19.37
C ASP A 26 10.80 18.49 17.89
N ASN A 27 11.53 17.42 17.55
CA ASN A 27 11.91 17.09 16.18
C ASN A 27 10.84 16.31 15.41
N GLY A 28 9.65 16.13 16.00
CA GLY A 28 8.53 15.40 15.38
C GLY A 28 8.65 13.88 15.40
N THR A 29 9.48 13.32 16.31
CA THR A 29 9.61 11.86 16.48
C THR A 29 8.96 11.36 17.75
N PHE A 30 8.66 10.05 17.82
CA PHE A 30 8.21 9.39 19.03
C PHE A 30 9.32 9.32 20.10
N GLY A 31 8.93 9.49 21.36
CA GLY A 31 9.71 9.09 22.53
C GLY A 31 9.24 7.73 23.08
N ALA A 32 9.85 7.30 24.19
CA ALA A 32 9.47 6.03 24.82
C ALA A 32 8.12 6.15 25.55
N PHE A 33 7.24 5.18 25.33
CA PHE A 33 5.94 5.08 26.02
C PHE A 33 6.13 4.97 27.52
N GLN A 34 5.27 5.62 28.32
CA GLN A 34 5.25 5.57 29.76
C GLN A 34 3.82 5.50 30.32
N THR A 35 3.66 4.82 31.45
CA THR A 35 2.37 4.75 32.18
C THR A 35 2.22 5.88 33.19
N GLU A 36 3.36 6.43 33.67
CA GLU A 36 3.37 7.50 34.64
C GLU A 36 2.99 8.83 33.99
N LYS A 37 2.17 9.61 34.69
CA LYS A 37 1.78 10.96 34.23
C LYS A 37 3.02 11.84 34.17
N PRO A 38 3.24 12.58 33.05
CA PRO A 38 4.33 13.53 32.95
C PRO A 38 4.17 14.68 33.98
N GLU A 39 5.24 15.42 34.19
CA GLU A 39 5.23 16.58 35.11
C GLU A 39 4.11 17.55 34.77
N SER A 40 3.58 18.28 35.76
CA SER A 40 2.44 19.18 35.64
C SER A 40 2.65 20.33 34.64
N THR A 41 3.89 20.62 34.27
CA THR A 41 4.27 21.63 33.27
C THR A 41 4.30 21.11 31.84
N ALA A 42 4.20 19.79 31.64
CA ALA A 42 4.23 19.19 30.30
C ALA A 42 2.92 19.46 29.56
N SER A 43 3.03 19.67 28.24
CA SER A 43 1.88 19.69 27.32
C SER A 43 1.33 18.30 27.15
N VAL A 44 0.04 18.09 27.37
CA VAL A 44 -0.65 16.80 27.16
C VAL A 44 -1.87 17.04 26.28
N ILE A 45 -1.92 16.27 25.18
CA ILE A 45 -3.13 16.13 24.36
C ILE A 45 -3.85 14.87 24.87
N ASP A 46 -5.03 15.06 25.44
CA ASP A 46 -5.80 13.98 26.08
C ASP A 46 -6.86 13.45 25.14
N TYR A 47 -6.61 12.26 24.59
CA TYR A 47 -7.56 11.53 23.77
C TYR A 47 -8.45 10.56 24.57
N GLY A 48 -8.28 10.51 25.89
CA GLY A 48 -9.18 9.78 26.79
C GLY A 48 -9.45 8.35 26.36
N ASN A 49 -10.65 8.09 25.85
CA ASN A 49 -11.12 6.77 25.47
C ASN A 49 -10.74 6.35 24.04
N TYR A 50 -9.99 7.14 23.30
CA TYR A 50 -9.52 6.77 21.97
C TYR A 50 -8.26 5.89 22.03
N GLN A 51 -7.91 5.35 20.88
CA GLN A 51 -6.78 4.45 20.68
C GLN A 51 -5.81 5.08 19.67
N ILE A 52 -4.53 4.83 19.86
CA ILE A 52 -3.46 5.33 18.98
C ILE A 52 -2.84 4.16 18.24
N ALA A 53 -2.78 4.26 16.93
CA ALA A 53 -2.12 3.27 16.06
C ALA A 53 -1.10 3.97 15.15
N PRO A 54 -0.12 3.21 14.59
CA PRO A 54 0.76 3.75 13.57
C PRO A 54 -0.04 4.33 12.41
N GLY A 55 0.48 5.36 11.75
CA GLY A 55 -0.07 5.81 10.49
C GLY A 55 -0.06 4.69 9.46
N LEU A 56 -1.11 4.60 8.65
CA LEU A 56 -1.26 3.54 7.65
C LEU A 56 -0.29 3.75 6.49
N VAL A 57 0.12 2.64 5.88
CA VAL A 57 1.07 2.59 4.76
C VAL A 57 0.40 1.90 3.57
N ASP A 58 0.20 2.63 2.47
CA ASP A 58 -0.39 2.09 1.25
C ASP A 58 0.68 1.91 0.17
N THR A 59 1.08 0.68 -0.10
CA THR A 59 2.12 0.35 -1.08
C THR A 59 1.58 0.10 -2.48
N HIS A 60 0.28 0.33 -2.71
CA HIS A 60 -0.36 0.15 -4.01
C HIS A 60 -1.57 1.10 -4.17
N ILE A 61 -1.34 2.26 -4.75
CA ILE A 61 -2.36 3.30 -4.97
C ILE A 61 -2.06 4.13 -6.23
N HIS A 62 -3.02 4.20 -7.16
CA HIS A 62 -2.90 4.93 -8.43
C HIS A 62 -3.36 6.38 -8.35
N GLY A 63 -4.32 6.67 -7.47
CA GLY A 63 -4.85 8.01 -7.38
C GLY A 63 -5.85 8.20 -6.23
N PHE A 64 -6.24 9.46 -6.00
CA PHE A 64 -7.20 9.84 -4.97
C PHE A 64 -7.77 11.23 -5.24
N LYS A 65 -9.04 11.48 -4.88
CA LYS A 65 -9.72 12.79 -4.99
C LYS A 65 -9.62 13.45 -6.38
N GLY A 66 -9.76 12.67 -7.44
CA GLY A 66 -9.78 13.14 -8.82
C GLY A 66 -8.41 13.18 -9.51
N ALA A 67 -7.33 13.00 -8.78
CA ALA A 67 -5.95 13.00 -9.27
C ALA A 67 -5.40 11.57 -9.45
N ASP A 68 -4.50 11.39 -10.40
CA ASP A 68 -3.87 10.12 -10.74
C ASP A 68 -2.35 10.30 -10.90
N VAL A 69 -1.58 9.31 -10.49
CA VAL A 69 -0.13 9.31 -10.65
C VAL A 69 0.27 9.45 -12.12
N MET A 70 -0.54 8.86 -13.04
CA MET A 70 -0.31 8.93 -14.48
C MET A 70 -0.67 10.28 -15.11
N ASP A 71 -1.25 11.23 -14.38
CA ASP A 71 -1.44 12.60 -14.84
C ASP A 71 -0.09 13.31 -15.08
N ASN A 72 0.99 12.75 -14.51
CA ASN A 72 2.35 13.27 -14.65
C ASN A 72 2.45 14.76 -14.29
N ASP A 73 1.76 15.15 -13.22
CA ASP A 73 1.65 16.53 -12.76
C ASP A 73 1.88 16.63 -11.25
N VAL A 74 2.66 17.61 -10.83
CA VAL A 74 2.98 17.83 -9.41
C VAL A 74 1.74 18.17 -8.57
N GLU A 75 0.75 18.86 -9.13
CA GLU A 75 -0.49 19.20 -8.43
C GLU A 75 -1.40 17.96 -8.25
N ALA A 76 -1.35 17.00 -9.18
CA ALA A 76 -2.00 15.72 -9.02
C ALA A 76 -1.36 14.93 -7.86
N LEU A 77 -0.04 14.84 -7.81
CA LEU A 77 0.68 14.21 -6.69
C LEU A 77 0.40 14.92 -5.36
N ARG A 78 0.34 16.25 -5.36
CA ARG A 78 -0.02 17.04 -4.17
C ARG A 78 -1.43 16.70 -3.69
N THR A 79 -2.41 16.66 -4.60
CA THR A 79 -3.80 16.30 -4.29
C THR A 79 -3.90 14.93 -3.65
N ILE A 80 -3.16 13.94 -4.17
CA ILE A 80 -3.10 12.60 -3.60
C ILE A 80 -2.48 12.66 -2.20
N SER A 81 -1.26 13.21 -2.07
CA SER A 81 -0.53 13.27 -0.80
C SER A 81 -1.31 13.98 0.31
N GLU A 82 -1.90 15.14 0.00
CA GLU A 82 -2.68 15.92 0.98
C GLU A 82 -4.06 15.29 1.27
N GLY A 83 -4.59 14.51 0.35
CA GLY A 83 -5.86 13.81 0.52
C GLY A 83 -5.79 12.58 1.40
N LEU A 84 -4.73 11.79 1.30
CA LEU A 84 -4.57 10.48 1.94
C LEU A 84 -4.66 10.48 3.48
N PRO A 85 -4.22 11.51 4.22
CA PRO A 85 -4.40 11.55 5.66
C PRO A 85 -5.88 11.55 6.10
N SER A 86 -6.83 11.93 5.23
CA SER A 86 -8.27 11.84 5.54
C SER A 86 -8.78 10.41 5.67
N CYS A 87 -8.01 9.42 5.23
CA CYS A 87 -8.27 7.98 5.40
C CYS A 87 -7.17 7.27 6.20
N GLY A 88 -6.37 8.02 6.99
CA GLY A 88 -5.39 7.49 7.92
C GLY A 88 -4.04 7.10 7.31
N VAL A 89 -3.86 7.27 6.01
CA VAL A 89 -2.59 6.95 5.32
C VAL A 89 -1.59 8.07 5.53
N THR A 90 -0.40 7.72 6.05
CA THR A 90 0.69 8.67 6.33
C THR A 90 1.92 8.45 5.46
N SER A 91 2.01 7.27 4.84
CA SER A 91 3.08 6.92 3.91
C SER A 91 2.51 6.09 2.77
N TYR A 92 3.01 6.27 1.54
CA TYR A 92 2.51 5.54 0.38
C TYR A 92 3.55 5.41 -0.73
N LEU A 93 3.30 4.49 -1.66
CA LEU A 93 4.00 4.38 -2.93
C LEU A 93 3.07 4.81 -4.07
N PRO A 94 3.25 6.00 -4.67
CA PRO A 94 2.54 6.33 -5.92
C PRO A 94 2.79 5.23 -6.94
N THR A 95 1.69 4.69 -7.48
CA THR A 95 1.71 3.51 -8.34
C THR A 95 1.35 3.90 -9.77
N THR A 96 2.21 3.51 -10.73
CA THR A 96 1.95 3.73 -12.16
C THR A 96 1.03 2.65 -12.73
N LEU A 97 0.52 2.89 -13.94
CA LEU A 97 -0.13 1.89 -14.78
C LEU A 97 0.75 1.52 -15.97
N THR A 98 0.44 0.40 -16.63
CA THR A 98 1.06 0.02 -17.90
C THR A 98 0.89 1.12 -18.94
N ALA A 99 2.01 1.71 -19.38
CA ALA A 99 2.07 2.81 -20.33
C ALA A 99 3.33 2.71 -21.21
N SER A 100 3.56 3.70 -22.08
CA SER A 100 4.79 3.76 -22.87
C SER A 100 6.02 3.96 -21.99
N ARG A 101 7.18 3.48 -22.45
CA ARG A 101 8.47 3.62 -21.74
C ARG A 101 8.77 5.08 -21.40
N GLU A 102 8.47 5.98 -22.35
CA GLU A 102 8.72 7.42 -22.21
C GLU A 102 7.82 8.03 -21.13
N LEU A 103 6.51 7.73 -21.16
CA LEU A 103 5.58 8.25 -20.14
C LEU A 103 5.95 7.73 -18.74
N LEU A 104 6.31 6.45 -18.61
CA LEU A 104 6.76 5.90 -17.34
C LEU A 104 8.04 6.58 -16.84
N ALA A 105 9.00 6.88 -17.72
CA ALA A 105 10.20 7.64 -17.38
C ALA A 105 9.88 9.06 -16.91
N ASP A 106 8.95 9.75 -17.57
CA ASP A 106 8.52 11.09 -17.20
C ASP A 106 7.78 11.11 -15.86
N VAL A 107 6.88 10.15 -15.62
CA VAL A 107 6.20 9.98 -14.32
C VAL A 107 7.21 9.69 -13.20
N CYS A 108 8.17 8.79 -13.45
CA CYS A 108 9.26 8.50 -12.51
C CYS A 108 10.04 9.77 -12.13
N GLN A 109 10.38 10.61 -13.11
CA GLN A 109 11.05 11.88 -12.86
C GLN A 109 10.18 12.83 -12.04
N THR A 110 8.92 13.02 -12.44
CA THR A 110 8.00 13.94 -11.74
C THR A 110 7.82 13.53 -10.29
N VAL A 111 7.65 12.23 -10.00
CA VAL A 111 7.53 11.74 -8.62
C VAL A 111 8.87 11.90 -7.86
N GLY A 112 9.99 11.49 -8.46
CA GLY A 112 11.31 11.56 -7.83
C GLY A 112 11.71 12.99 -7.45
N ASP A 113 11.50 13.96 -8.37
CA ASP A 113 11.83 15.38 -8.14
C ASP A 113 10.99 15.99 -7.01
N ASN A 114 9.81 15.44 -6.69
CA ASN A 114 8.86 15.99 -5.73
C ASN A 114 8.66 15.14 -4.47
N ALA A 115 9.26 13.97 -4.36
CA ALA A 115 9.00 12.99 -3.31
C ALA A 115 9.18 13.53 -1.88
N THR A 116 10.07 14.51 -1.67
CA THR A 116 10.38 15.10 -0.36
C THR A 116 9.81 16.50 -0.16
N THR A 117 9.13 17.07 -1.15
CA THR A 117 8.70 18.49 -1.13
C THR A 117 7.20 18.66 -0.94
N LEU A 118 6.42 17.59 -1.12
CA LEU A 118 4.98 17.63 -0.97
C LEU A 118 4.56 17.53 0.50
N GLY A 119 3.44 18.19 0.84
CA GLY A 119 2.76 18.03 2.12
C GLY A 119 1.90 16.76 2.15
N GLY A 120 1.35 16.44 3.33
CA GLY A 120 0.46 15.30 3.47
C GLY A 120 1.18 13.96 3.67
N ALA A 121 0.59 12.86 3.21
CA ALA A 121 1.19 11.54 3.29
C ALA A 121 2.53 11.50 2.54
N LYS A 122 3.51 10.86 3.14
CA LYS A 122 4.90 10.86 2.65
C LYS A 122 5.09 9.83 1.55
N ILE A 123 5.64 10.25 0.41
CA ILE A 123 6.09 9.33 -0.63
C ILE A 123 7.30 8.56 -0.09
N ARG A 124 7.26 7.23 -0.16
CA ARG A 124 8.32 6.34 0.33
C ARG A 124 9.03 5.56 -0.78
N GLY A 125 8.65 5.77 -2.00
CA GLY A 125 9.16 5.14 -3.19
C GLY A 125 8.12 5.19 -4.30
N ILE A 126 8.46 4.67 -5.47
CA ILE A 126 7.57 4.53 -6.62
C ILE A 126 7.30 3.04 -6.82
N PHE A 127 6.03 2.69 -7.05
CA PHE A 127 5.68 1.37 -7.53
C PHE A 127 5.35 1.41 -9.03
N LEU A 128 6.12 0.68 -9.83
CA LEU A 128 5.87 0.47 -11.25
C LEU A 128 4.98 -0.76 -11.43
N GLU A 129 3.68 -0.57 -11.64
CA GLU A 129 2.75 -1.65 -11.95
C GLU A 129 2.70 -1.89 -13.46
N GLY A 130 3.56 -2.78 -13.93
CA GLY A 130 3.79 -3.07 -15.34
C GLY A 130 4.96 -2.28 -15.95
N PRO A 131 5.16 -2.35 -17.27
CA PRO A 131 4.30 -2.95 -18.30
C PRO A 131 4.61 -4.43 -18.63
N PHE A 132 5.37 -5.13 -17.84
CA PHE A 132 5.88 -6.47 -18.16
C PHE A 132 4.88 -7.58 -17.76
N PHE A 133 3.63 -7.46 -18.23
CA PHE A 133 2.50 -8.29 -17.86
C PHE A 133 2.06 -9.27 -18.94
N CYS A 134 1.22 -10.24 -18.56
CA CYS A 134 0.59 -11.19 -19.47
C CYS A 134 -0.76 -10.62 -19.98
N GLU A 135 -0.95 -10.61 -21.28
CA GLU A 135 -2.18 -10.08 -21.90
C GLU A 135 -3.45 -10.81 -21.44
N LYS A 136 -3.37 -12.12 -21.19
CA LYS A 136 -4.51 -12.95 -20.74
C LYS A 136 -5.08 -12.47 -19.39
N TYR A 137 -4.25 -11.99 -18.50
CA TYR A 137 -4.61 -11.52 -17.16
C TYR A 137 -4.41 -10.00 -17.00
N LYS A 138 -4.47 -9.26 -18.09
CA LYS A 138 -4.20 -7.82 -18.13
C LYS A 138 -5.09 -6.96 -17.23
N GLY A 139 -6.30 -7.44 -16.88
CA GLY A 139 -7.27 -6.62 -16.14
C GLY A 139 -7.56 -5.29 -16.86
N ALA A 140 -7.37 -4.17 -16.16
CA ALA A 140 -7.50 -2.81 -16.71
C ALA A 140 -6.18 -2.26 -17.29
N GLN A 141 -5.12 -3.06 -17.40
CA GLN A 141 -3.85 -2.65 -17.99
C GLN A 141 -3.92 -2.63 -19.54
N ASN A 142 -3.24 -1.67 -20.20
CA ASN A 142 -3.29 -1.52 -21.65
C ASN A 142 -2.32 -2.48 -22.35
N PRO A 143 -2.79 -3.50 -23.09
CA PRO A 143 -1.93 -4.50 -23.71
C PRO A 143 -1.01 -3.94 -24.81
N LYS A 144 -1.30 -2.76 -25.35
CA LYS A 144 -0.48 -2.09 -26.36
C LYS A 144 0.97 -1.87 -25.91
N TYR A 145 1.18 -1.69 -24.61
CA TYR A 145 2.48 -1.36 -24.03
C TYR A 145 3.15 -2.54 -23.34
N MET A 146 2.52 -3.72 -23.31
CA MET A 146 3.08 -4.90 -22.68
C MET A 146 4.27 -5.45 -23.44
N GLY A 147 5.28 -5.92 -22.71
CA GLY A 147 6.50 -6.49 -23.29
C GLY A 147 7.29 -7.34 -22.31
N ASP A 148 8.43 -7.85 -22.75
CA ASP A 148 9.33 -8.61 -21.88
C ASP A 148 10.19 -7.67 -21.02
N PRO A 149 10.49 -8.05 -19.77
CA PRO A 149 11.26 -7.22 -18.87
C PRO A 149 12.71 -7.08 -19.35
N LYS A 150 13.22 -5.85 -19.28
CA LYS A 150 14.60 -5.51 -19.68
C LYS A 150 15.25 -4.67 -18.62
N SER A 151 16.41 -5.11 -18.14
CA SER A 151 17.14 -4.44 -17.06
C SER A 151 17.53 -3.01 -17.40
N GLU A 152 17.91 -2.74 -18.65
CA GLU A 152 18.27 -1.40 -19.10
C GLU A 152 17.10 -0.40 -19.09
N ILE A 153 15.86 -0.88 -19.20
CA ILE A 153 14.66 -0.03 -19.06
C ILE A 153 14.44 0.32 -17.58
N LEU A 154 14.59 -0.64 -16.69
CA LEU A 154 14.50 -0.40 -15.24
C LEU A 154 15.60 0.57 -14.78
N ASP A 155 16.81 0.42 -15.28
CA ASP A 155 17.92 1.31 -14.95
C ASP A 155 17.64 2.76 -15.40
N GLU A 156 17.05 2.97 -16.58
CA GLU A 156 16.63 4.29 -17.05
C GLU A 156 15.56 4.88 -16.15
N TRP A 157 14.51 4.12 -15.80
CA TRP A 157 13.45 4.61 -14.91
C TRP A 157 13.98 4.93 -13.51
N GLN A 158 14.88 4.11 -12.98
CA GLN A 158 15.51 4.36 -11.67
C GLN A 158 16.40 5.62 -11.71
N GLU A 159 17.15 5.84 -12.78
CA GLU A 159 17.94 7.06 -12.97
C GLU A 159 17.04 8.29 -13.06
N ARG A 160 15.98 8.25 -13.89
CA ARG A 160 15.00 9.35 -14.03
C ARG A 160 14.27 9.64 -12.72
N ALA A 161 13.99 8.61 -11.95
CA ALA A 161 13.39 8.73 -10.62
C ALA A 161 14.36 9.26 -9.55
N GLY A 162 15.63 9.49 -9.85
CA GLY A 162 16.62 9.87 -8.84
C GLY A 162 16.80 8.81 -7.74
N GLY A 163 16.57 7.52 -8.06
CA GLY A 163 16.68 6.42 -7.09
C GLY A 163 15.38 6.07 -6.34
N TRP A 164 14.24 6.69 -6.67
CA TRP A 164 12.99 6.50 -5.94
C TRP A 164 12.16 5.28 -6.37
N VAL A 165 12.49 4.56 -7.45
CA VAL A 165 11.78 3.30 -7.75
C VAL A 165 12.10 2.29 -6.65
N LYS A 166 11.06 1.81 -5.96
CA LYS A 166 11.18 0.90 -4.82
C LYS A 166 10.56 -0.47 -5.09
N LYS A 167 9.55 -0.52 -5.96
CA LYS A 167 8.80 -1.73 -6.28
C LYS A 167 8.47 -1.78 -7.77
N ILE A 168 8.54 -2.95 -8.38
CA ILE A 168 8.08 -3.21 -9.74
C ILE A 168 7.32 -4.53 -9.81
N ALA A 169 6.20 -4.55 -10.56
CA ALA A 169 5.44 -5.77 -10.78
C ALA A 169 5.67 -6.31 -12.19
N ILE A 170 5.82 -7.64 -12.30
CA ILE A 170 6.01 -8.35 -13.57
C ILE A 170 5.23 -9.68 -13.60
N ALA A 171 5.01 -10.19 -14.79
CA ALA A 171 4.57 -11.56 -15.02
C ALA A 171 5.82 -12.47 -15.14
N PRO A 172 6.03 -13.44 -14.23
CA PRO A 172 7.29 -14.19 -14.17
C PRO A 172 7.49 -15.20 -15.31
N GLU A 173 6.44 -15.51 -16.08
CA GLU A 173 6.51 -16.34 -17.29
C GLU A 173 7.05 -15.60 -18.52
N ARG A 174 7.30 -14.28 -18.42
CA ARG A 174 7.85 -13.48 -19.52
C ARG A 174 9.32 -13.79 -19.74
N ASP A 175 9.76 -13.72 -21.00
CA ASP A 175 11.15 -13.99 -21.37
C ASP A 175 12.11 -13.03 -20.65
N GLY A 176 13.13 -13.58 -19.98
CA GLY A 176 14.12 -12.81 -19.22
C GLY A 176 13.70 -12.41 -17.80
N ALA A 177 12.50 -12.80 -17.33
CA ALA A 177 11.98 -12.39 -16.00
C ALA A 177 12.94 -12.75 -14.85
N VAL A 178 13.49 -13.95 -14.81
CA VAL A 178 14.39 -14.40 -13.73
C VAL A 178 15.66 -13.55 -13.64
N ASP A 179 16.27 -13.21 -14.76
CA ASP A 179 17.47 -12.37 -14.77
C ASP A 179 17.15 -10.93 -14.43
N PHE A 180 15.99 -10.43 -14.87
CA PHE A 180 15.48 -9.12 -14.49
C PHE A 180 15.25 -9.01 -12.97
N ILE A 181 14.63 -10.03 -12.33
CA ILE A 181 14.40 -10.07 -10.88
C ILE A 181 15.74 -9.99 -10.13
N LYS A 182 16.73 -10.79 -10.54
CA LYS A 182 18.08 -10.73 -9.95
C LYS A 182 18.69 -9.34 -10.09
N HIS A 183 18.56 -8.71 -11.27
CA HIS A 183 19.06 -7.36 -11.51
C HIS A 183 18.37 -6.33 -10.62
N ALA A 184 17.03 -6.31 -10.56
CA ALA A 184 16.27 -5.41 -9.71
C ALA A 184 16.69 -5.50 -8.23
N LYS A 185 16.92 -6.72 -7.73
CA LYS A 185 17.42 -6.94 -6.38
C LYS A 185 18.78 -6.26 -6.12
N THR A 186 19.68 -6.18 -7.12
CA THR A 186 20.97 -5.47 -6.96
C THR A 186 20.82 -3.97 -6.82
N LYS A 187 19.63 -3.42 -7.14
CA LYS A 187 19.28 -2.01 -7.05
C LYS A 187 18.41 -1.69 -5.83
N ASP A 188 18.20 -2.65 -4.94
CA ASP A 188 17.27 -2.54 -3.81
C ASP A 188 15.84 -2.23 -4.24
N ILE A 189 15.44 -2.81 -5.40
CA ILE A 189 14.08 -2.73 -5.94
C ILE A 189 13.39 -4.07 -5.70
N TYR A 190 12.26 -4.04 -5.01
CA TYR A 190 11.44 -5.20 -4.69
C TYR A 190 10.60 -5.60 -5.90
N VAL A 191 10.61 -6.90 -6.22
CA VAL A 191 9.86 -7.41 -7.38
C VAL A 191 8.62 -8.13 -6.92
N ALA A 192 7.48 -7.70 -7.48
CA ALA A 192 6.18 -8.28 -7.25
C ALA A 192 5.70 -9.07 -8.48
N LEU A 193 4.90 -10.10 -8.25
CA LEU A 193 4.28 -10.93 -9.28
C LEU A 193 2.82 -10.52 -9.47
N ALA A 194 2.46 -10.11 -10.69
CA ALA A 194 1.14 -9.57 -10.99
C ALA A 194 0.74 -9.82 -12.45
N HIS A 195 -0.57 -9.76 -12.75
CA HIS A 195 -1.13 -9.82 -14.10
C HIS A 195 -0.52 -10.94 -14.95
N THR A 196 -0.58 -12.17 -14.44
CA THR A 196 0.25 -13.29 -14.88
C THR A 196 -0.54 -14.58 -15.06
N ASP A 197 -0.20 -15.34 -16.11
CA ASP A 197 -0.66 -16.72 -16.35
C ASP A 197 0.41 -17.75 -15.91
N ALA A 198 1.29 -17.36 -15.02
CA ALA A 198 2.39 -18.20 -14.55
C ALA A 198 1.93 -19.52 -13.95
N THR A 199 2.75 -20.55 -14.10
CA THR A 199 2.61 -21.79 -13.35
C THR A 199 3.18 -21.63 -11.94
N TYR A 200 2.93 -22.62 -11.10
CA TYR A 200 3.56 -22.68 -9.77
C TYR A 200 5.10 -22.64 -9.86
N GLU A 201 5.67 -23.38 -10.81
CA GLU A 201 7.14 -23.44 -10.99
C GLU A 201 7.71 -22.10 -11.49
N ASP A 202 7.01 -21.37 -12.36
CA ASP A 202 7.43 -20.02 -12.77
C ASP A 202 7.49 -19.08 -11.56
N CYS A 203 6.47 -19.09 -10.71
CA CYS A 203 6.43 -18.30 -9.48
C CYS A 203 7.54 -18.70 -8.51
N LYS A 204 7.76 -20.00 -8.32
CA LYS A 204 8.83 -20.51 -7.46
C LYS A 204 10.20 -20.06 -7.93
N ASN A 205 10.49 -20.17 -9.24
CA ASN A 205 11.76 -19.71 -9.82
C ASN A 205 11.93 -18.19 -9.63
N ALA A 206 10.84 -17.41 -9.76
CA ALA A 206 10.87 -15.97 -9.53
C ALA A 206 11.15 -15.62 -8.05
N VAL A 207 10.53 -16.33 -7.11
CA VAL A 207 10.77 -16.13 -5.65
C VAL A 207 12.22 -16.55 -5.30
N GLU A 208 12.73 -17.66 -5.82
CA GLU A 208 14.11 -18.06 -5.64
C GLU A 208 15.11 -17.04 -6.23
N ALA A 209 14.72 -16.33 -7.31
CA ALA A 209 15.50 -15.23 -7.89
C ALA A 209 15.45 -13.94 -7.05
N GLY A 210 14.43 -13.77 -6.19
CA GLY A 210 14.32 -12.63 -5.28
C GLY A 210 13.01 -11.86 -5.33
N ALA A 211 12.00 -12.29 -6.11
CA ALA A 211 10.64 -11.75 -6.00
C ALA A 211 10.05 -12.11 -4.63
N ASN A 212 9.32 -11.19 -4.02
CA ASN A 212 8.83 -11.37 -2.66
C ASN A 212 7.40 -10.92 -2.41
N ILE A 213 6.65 -10.49 -3.45
CA ILE A 213 5.29 -9.97 -3.30
C ILE A 213 4.38 -10.61 -4.36
N PHE A 214 3.16 -11.00 -3.96
CA PHE A 214 2.05 -11.29 -4.87
C PHE A 214 1.05 -10.14 -4.80
N VAL A 215 0.88 -9.43 -5.93
CA VAL A 215 0.05 -8.21 -6.01
C VAL A 215 -1.42 -8.59 -6.02
N HIS A 216 -2.26 -7.87 -5.25
CA HIS A 216 -3.72 -8.03 -5.19
C HIS A 216 -4.19 -9.48 -5.37
N THR A 217 -3.65 -10.39 -4.53
CA THR A 217 -3.82 -11.86 -4.58
C THR A 217 -5.27 -12.25 -4.92
N TYR A 218 -5.44 -13.19 -5.84
CA TYR A 218 -6.59 -13.64 -6.60
C TYR A 218 -6.93 -12.82 -7.85
N ASN A 219 -6.61 -11.53 -7.91
CA ASN A 219 -6.99 -10.66 -9.01
C ASN A 219 -5.90 -10.64 -10.09
N GLY A 220 -6.30 -10.72 -11.36
CA GLY A 220 -5.36 -10.67 -12.47
C GLY A 220 -4.30 -11.80 -12.47
N MET A 221 -4.62 -13.00 -11.99
CA MET A 221 -3.65 -14.11 -11.91
C MET A 221 -4.30 -15.48 -12.13
N ARG A 222 -3.47 -16.48 -12.51
CA ARG A 222 -3.92 -17.87 -12.64
C ARG A 222 -4.39 -18.40 -11.30
N GLY A 223 -5.64 -18.87 -11.25
CA GLY A 223 -6.30 -19.40 -10.05
C GLY A 223 -5.73 -20.74 -9.56
N LEU A 224 -6.11 -21.12 -8.34
CA LEU A 224 -5.76 -22.41 -7.73
C LEU A 224 -6.55 -23.56 -8.35
N HIS A 225 -5.86 -24.57 -8.86
CA HIS A 225 -6.42 -25.85 -9.27
C HIS A 225 -5.64 -26.99 -8.63
N HIS A 226 -6.31 -28.05 -8.21
CA HIS A 226 -5.73 -29.13 -7.39
C HIS A 226 -4.61 -29.96 -8.06
N ARG A 227 -4.41 -29.84 -9.37
CA ARG A 227 -3.33 -30.48 -10.14
C ARG A 227 -2.35 -29.48 -10.76
N GLU A 228 -2.75 -28.20 -10.83
CA GLU A 228 -1.94 -27.07 -11.29
C GLU A 228 -2.23 -25.89 -10.36
N PRO A 229 -1.45 -25.72 -9.27
CA PRO A 229 -1.79 -24.75 -8.24
C PRO A 229 -1.78 -23.30 -8.73
N GLY A 230 -1.06 -23.01 -9.81
CA GLY A 230 -0.98 -21.69 -10.41
C GLY A 230 -0.35 -20.64 -9.49
N VAL A 231 -0.63 -19.39 -9.79
CA VAL A 231 -0.12 -18.25 -9.03
C VAL A 231 -0.71 -18.19 -7.63
N VAL A 232 -2.03 -18.41 -7.52
CA VAL A 232 -2.70 -18.42 -6.21
C VAL A 232 -2.12 -19.51 -5.30
N GLY A 233 -1.84 -20.71 -5.83
CA GLY A 233 -1.20 -21.76 -5.05
C GLY A 233 0.21 -21.40 -4.61
N ALA A 234 0.97 -20.70 -5.45
CA ALA A 234 2.30 -20.19 -5.12
C ALA A 234 2.23 -19.12 -4.02
N ALA A 235 1.33 -18.15 -4.14
CA ALA A 235 1.08 -17.11 -3.15
C ALA A 235 0.79 -17.71 -1.76
N LEU A 236 -0.10 -18.70 -1.69
CA LEU A 236 -0.52 -19.32 -0.44
C LEU A 236 0.52 -20.27 0.20
N THR A 237 1.62 -20.62 -0.49
CA THR A 237 2.48 -21.71 -0.01
C THR A 237 3.99 -21.45 -0.09
N LEU A 238 4.43 -20.50 -0.91
CA LEU A 238 5.86 -20.16 -0.98
C LEU A 238 6.28 -19.38 0.27
N PRO A 239 7.46 -19.69 0.83
CA PRO A 239 7.95 -19.01 2.02
C PRO A 239 8.53 -17.61 1.71
N ASN A 240 8.55 -16.74 2.72
CA ASN A 240 9.20 -15.43 2.68
C ASN A 240 8.64 -14.50 1.59
N VAL A 241 7.34 -14.59 1.34
CA VAL A 241 6.61 -13.72 0.42
C VAL A 241 5.51 -12.97 1.17
N PHE A 242 5.07 -11.87 0.60
CA PHE A 242 3.95 -11.06 1.08
C PHE A 242 2.81 -11.12 0.08
N ASP A 243 1.58 -11.26 0.58
CA ASP A 243 0.36 -11.23 -0.21
C ASP A 243 -0.35 -9.90 -0.04
N GLU A 244 -0.55 -9.15 -1.12
CA GLU A 244 -1.39 -7.95 -1.09
C GLU A 244 -2.86 -8.34 -1.22
N LEU A 245 -3.72 -7.73 -0.40
CA LEU A 245 -5.16 -7.93 -0.45
C LEU A 245 -5.93 -6.62 -0.51
N ILE A 246 -6.88 -6.53 -1.43
CA ILE A 246 -7.91 -5.48 -1.49
C ILE A 246 -9.13 -5.97 -0.71
N CYS A 247 -9.26 -5.53 0.53
CA CYS A 247 -10.31 -6.00 1.45
C CYS A 247 -11.54 -5.08 1.44
N ASP A 248 -12.10 -4.82 0.25
CA ASP A 248 -13.34 -4.06 0.03
C ASP A 248 -14.61 -4.96 0.00
N GLY A 249 -14.44 -6.29 -0.05
CA GLY A 249 -15.53 -7.26 -0.18
C GLY A 249 -16.05 -7.45 -1.61
N HIS A 250 -15.50 -6.71 -2.58
CA HIS A 250 -15.83 -6.81 -4.00
C HIS A 250 -14.73 -7.52 -4.80
N HIS A 251 -13.45 -7.16 -4.54
CA HIS A 251 -12.27 -7.81 -5.16
C HIS A 251 -12.01 -9.19 -4.58
N VAL A 252 -12.15 -9.32 -3.27
CA VAL A 252 -11.93 -10.59 -2.56
C VAL A 252 -13.09 -10.84 -1.60
N HIS A 253 -13.73 -12.00 -1.74
CA HIS A 253 -14.76 -12.42 -0.80
C HIS A 253 -14.14 -12.65 0.59
N PRO A 254 -14.80 -12.29 1.72
CA PRO A 254 -14.24 -12.44 3.07
C PRO A 254 -13.72 -13.86 3.38
N VAL A 255 -14.36 -14.90 2.89
CA VAL A 255 -13.89 -16.29 3.05
C VAL A 255 -12.55 -16.51 2.33
N SER A 256 -12.38 -15.95 1.12
CA SER A 256 -11.13 -16.07 0.36
C SER A 256 -9.99 -15.28 1.02
N ALA A 257 -10.26 -14.08 1.54
CA ALA A 257 -9.32 -13.33 2.36
C ALA A 257 -8.88 -14.10 3.62
N SER A 258 -9.85 -14.75 4.31
CA SER A 258 -9.57 -15.62 5.46
C SER A 258 -8.66 -16.82 5.10
N ILE A 259 -8.75 -17.35 3.89
CA ILE A 259 -7.86 -18.43 3.43
C ILE A 259 -6.42 -17.93 3.32
N VAL A 260 -6.19 -16.75 2.70
CA VAL A 260 -4.85 -16.16 2.61
C VAL A 260 -4.27 -15.94 4.00
N MET A 261 -5.01 -15.29 4.90
CA MET A 261 -4.54 -15.02 6.27
C MET A 261 -4.21 -16.29 7.06
N LYS A 262 -4.98 -17.39 6.84
CA LYS A 262 -4.70 -18.67 7.49
C LYS A 262 -3.50 -19.42 6.90
N CYS A 263 -3.23 -19.25 5.61
CA CYS A 263 -2.10 -19.90 4.95
C CYS A 263 -0.80 -19.16 5.18
N CYS A 264 -0.83 -17.83 5.06
CA CYS A 264 0.36 -16.97 5.05
C CYS A 264 0.68 -16.37 6.43
N GLY A 265 -0.34 -16.25 7.32
CA GLY A 265 -0.22 -15.49 8.57
C GLY A 265 -0.46 -13.99 8.35
N HIS A 266 -0.96 -13.31 9.38
CA HIS A 266 -1.25 -11.87 9.30
C HIS A 266 0.01 -11.01 9.12
N ASP A 267 1.17 -11.53 9.49
CA ASP A 267 2.49 -10.89 9.36
C ASP A 267 3.07 -10.93 7.94
N HIS A 268 2.41 -11.63 7.02
CA HIS A 268 2.76 -11.73 5.61
C HIS A 268 1.64 -11.26 4.66
N VAL A 269 0.54 -10.72 5.18
CA VAL A 269 -0.55 -10.16 4.39
C VAL A 269 -0.54 -8.65 4.51
N ALA A 270 -0.34 -7.95 3.39
CA ALA A 270 -0.41 -6.51 3.30
C ALA A 270 -1.79 -6.06 2.81
N LEU A 271 -2.53 -5.30 3.60
CA LEU A 271 -3.72 -4.62 3.11
C LEU A 271 -3.29 -3.45 2.23
N ILE A 272 -3.83 -3.39 1.03
CA ILE A 272 -3.61 -2.32 0.07
C ILE A 272 -4.96 -1.82 -0.46
N THR A 273 -4.95 -0.68 -1.12
CA THR A 273 -6.19 -0.17 -1.71
C THR A 273 -6.34 -0.49 -3.18
N ASP A 274 -5.27 -0.45 -3.96
CA ASP A 274 -5.37 -0.36 -5.42
C ASP A 274 -6.36 0.75 -5.85
N CYS A 275 -6.37 1.84 -5.07
CA CYS A 275 -7.33 2.92 -5.23
C CYS A 275 -6.98 3.73 -6.47
N MET A 276 -8.02 4.02 -7.27
CA MET A 276 -7.90 4.85 -8.45
C MET A 276 -8.38 6.29 -8.16
N ARG A 277 -8.20 7.21 -9.12
CA ARG A 277 -8.51 8.65 -8.95
C ARG A 277 -9.87 8.97 -8.34
N ALA A 278 -10.88 8.13 -8.52
CA ALA A 278 -12.21 8.39 -7.96
C ALA A 278 -12.36 8.05 -6.47
N GLY A 279 -11.32 7.52 -5.82
CA GLY A 279 -11.31 7.34 -4.37
C GLY A 279 -11.62 8.66 -3.64
N GLY A 280 -12.49 8.59 -2.62
CA GLY A 280 -12.94 9.75 -1.86
C GLY A 280 -13.92 10.68 -2.59
N MET A 281 -14.43 10.33 -3.80
CA MET A 281 -15.31 11.19 -4.61
C MET A 281 -16.79 10.77 -4.62
N GLY A 282 -17.11 9.52 -4.25
CA GLY A 282 -18.46 8.96 -4.41
C GLY A 282 -18.74 8.48 -5.83
N GLU A 283 -20.04 8.28 -6.16
CA GLU A 283 -20.45 7.77 -7.49
C GLU A 283 -20.19 8.80 -8.58
N CYS A 284 -19.48 8.40 -9.64
CA CYS A 284 -19.12 9.27 -10.76
C CYS A 284 -18.70 8.48 -12.00
N GLU A 285 -18.63 9.16 -13.16
CA GLU A 285 -17.83 8.70 -14.30
C GLU A 285 -16.38 9.17 -14.11
N SER A 286 -15.43 8.32 -14.44
CA SER A 286 -14.00 8.55 -14.23
C SER A 286 -13.15 7.88 -15.31
N MET A 287 -11.83 7.90 -15.14
CA MET A 287 -10.86 7.25 -16.02
C MET A 287 -9.86 6.46 -15.18
N LEU A 288 -9.38 5.33 -15.71
CA LEU A 288 -8.19 4.65 -15.24
C LEU A 288 -7.24 4.49 -16.41
N GLY A 289 -6.12 5.20 -16.41
CA GLY A 289 -5.30 5.35 -17.59
C GLY A 289 -6.13 5.86 -18.78
N GLU A 290 -6.10 5.11 -19.90
CA GLU A 290 -6.84 5.44 -21.12
C GLU A 290 -8.30 4.90 -21.13
N PHE A 291 -8.76 4.22 -20.07
CA PHE A 291 -10.05 3.53 -20.07
C PHE A 291 -11.12 4.28 -19.26
N PRO A 292 -12.32 4.51 -19.83
CA PRO A 292 -13.46 5.04 -19.11
C PRO A 292 -13.95 4.06 -18.03
N VAL A 293 -14.24 4.60 -16.83
CA VAL A 293 -14.67 3.87 -15.64
C VAL A 293 -15.97 4.46 -15.10
N ILE A 294 -16.86 3.60 -14.63
CA ILE A 294 -18.06 3.98 -13.88
C ILE A 294 -17.87 3.56 -12.42
N VAL A 295 -18.00 4.52 -11.52
CA VAL A 295 -18.02 4.29 -10.07
C VAL A 295 -19.47 4.23 -9.62
N LYS A 296 -19.89 3.06 -9.13
CA LYS A 296 -21.24 2.82 -8.66
C LYS A 296 -21.28 1.63 -7.69
N ASP A 297 -22.21 1.69 -6.73
CA ASP A 297 -22.45 0.62 -5.76
C ASP A 297 -21.15 0.14 -5.07
N GLY A 298 -20.27 1.07 -4.70
CA GLY A 298 -19.01 0.79 -4.01
C GLY A 298 -17.90 0.18 -4.89
N THR A 299 -18.07 0.12 -6.22
CA THR A 299 -17.09 -0.44 -7.15
C THR A 299 -16.74 0.52 -8.28
N ALA A 300 -15.50 0.45 -8.77
CA ALA A 300 -15.06 1.05 -10.01
C ALA A 300 -14.98 -0.03 -11.11
N ARG A 301 -15.64 0.19 -12.25
CA ARG A 301 -15.71 -0.79 -13.34
C ARG A 301 -15.42 -0.15 -14.68
N LEU A 302 -14.70 -0.86 -15.54
CA LEU A 302 -14.56 -0.46 -16.94
C LEU A 302 -15.94 -0.29 -17.58
N LYS A 303 -16.17 0.81 -18.28
CA LYS A 303 -17.43 1.10 -18.99
C LYS A 303 -17.71 0.04 -20.05
N ASP A 304 -16.65 -0.45 -20.70
CA ASP A 304 -16.70 -1.55 -21.65
C ASP A 304 -16.28 -2.86 -20.96
N GLY A 305 -17.16 -3.87 -20.94
CA GLY A 305 -16.87 -5.19 -20.37
C GLY A 305 -17.14 -5.37 -18.87
N GLY A 306 -17.32 -4.30 -18.09
CA GLY A 306 -17.77 -4.35 -16.69
C GLY A 306 -16.79 -4.96 -15.68
N SER A 307 -15.54 -5.22 -16.07
CA SER A 307 -14.50 -5.71 -15.15
C SER A 307 -14.18 -4.66 -14.09
N LEU A 308 -13.80 -5.09 -12.88
CA LEU A 308 -13.24 -4.19 -11.87
C LEU A 308 -12.00 -3.47 -12.42
N ALA A 309 -11.79 -2.22 -12.03
CA ALA A 309 -10.76 -1.34 -12.57
C ALA A 309 -10.18 -0.49 -11.43
N GLY A 310 -9.20 -1.05 -10.72
CA GLY A 310 -8.79 -0.55 -9.44
C GLY A 310 -9.94 -0.53 -8.44
N SER A 311 -9.75 0.09 -7.30
CA SER A 311 -10.77 0.25 -6.27
C SER A 311 -11.08 1.73 -5.98
N ILE A 312 -12.04 1.96 -5.09
CA ILE A 312 -12.29 3.24 -4.41
C ILE A 312 -12.16 3.07 -2.89
N LEU A 313 -11.50 1.99 -2.47
CA LEU A 313 -11.31 1.65 -1.06
C LEU A 313 -10.43 2.69 -0.37
N GLU A 314 -10.84 3.13 0.80
CA GLU A 314 -9.97 3.83 1.75
C GLU A 314 -9.30 2.80 2.67
N LEU A 315 -8.00 2.88 2.90
CA LEU A 315 -7.26 1.81 3.60
C LEU A 315 -7.80 1.52 5.00
N ILE A 316 -8.22 2.55 5.74
CA ILE A 316 -8.87 2.38 7.05
C ILE A 316 -10.15 1.53 6.97
N GLN A 317 -10.90 1.62 5.86
CA GLN A 317 -12.08 0.79 5.65
C GLN A 317 -11.69 -0.68 5.43
N GLY A 318 -10.56 -0.94 4.77
CA GLY A 318 -10.00 -2.30 4.67
C GLY A 318 -9.68 -2.89 6.04
N VAL A 319 -9.07 -2.11 6.93
CA VAL A 319 -8.83 -2.48 8.35
C VAL A 319 -10.15 -2.81 9.07
N GLN A 320 -11.14 -1.94 8.97
CA GLN A 320 -12.46 -2.16 9.59
C GLN A 320 -13.15 -3.41 9.05
N ASN A 321 -13.06 -3.65 7.74
CA ASN A 321 -13.70 -4.78 7.07
C ASN A 321 -13.16 -6.12 7.59
N VAL A 322 -11.85 -6.30 7.67
CA VAL A 322 -11.26 -7.58 8.12
C VAL A 322 -11.58 -7.88 9.59
N VAL A 323 -11.66 -6.85 10.43
CA VAL A 323 -12.12 -6.98 11.82
C VAL A 323 -13.60 -7.32 11.89
N LYS A 324 -14.46 -6.61 11.14
CA LYS A 324 -15.90 -6.86 11.05
C LYS A 324 -16.22 -8.26 10.51
N TRP A 325 -15.41 -8.78 9.59
CA TRP A 325 -15.54 -10.14 9.07
C TRP A 325 -15.07 -11.21 10.07
N GLY A 326 -14.44 -10.81 11.17
CA GLY A 326 -13.92 -11.72 12.19
C GLY A 326 -12.73 -12.56 11.72
N ILE A 327 -11.96 -12.06 10.77
CA ILE A 327 -10.79 -12.75 10.20
C ILE A 327 -9.46 -12.15 10.66
N ALA A 328 -9.50 -11.03 11.39
CA ALA A 328 -8.35 -10.43 12.05
C ALA A 328 -8.80 -9.72 13.33
N THR A 329 -7.95 -9.66 14.33
CA THR A 329 -8.09 -8.76 15.48
C THR A 329 -7.76 -7.32 15.07
N PRO A 330 -8.17 -6.29 15.85
CA PRO A 330 -7.75 -4.91 15.57
C PRO A 330 -6.23 -4.74 15.44
N HIS A 331 -5.45 -5.41 16.28
CA HIS A 331 -3.98 -5.36 16.23
C HIS A 331 -3.44 -5.94 14.92
N GLU A 332 -3.87 -7.14 14.55
CA GLU A 332 -3.48 -7.77 13.28
C GLU A 332 -3.87 -6.92 12.07
N ALA A 333 -5.10 -6.38 12.06
CA ALA A 333 -5.60 -5.56 10.96
C ALA A 333 -4.80 -4.27 10.78
N LEU A 334 -4.47 -3.58 11.88
CA LEU A 334 -3.64 -2.37 11.86
C LEU A 334 -2.20 -2.70 11.42
N THR A 335 -1.64 -3.82 11.89
CA THR A 335 -0.30 -4.28 11.48
C THR A 335 -0.25 -4.62 9.99
N MET A 336 -1.28 -5.31 9.47
CA MET A 336 -1.42 -5.60 8.02
C MET A 336 -1.57 -4.34 7.15
N ALA A 337 -2.00 -3.21 7.71
CA ALA A 337 -2.16 -1.94 7.00
C ALA A 337 -1.05 -0.92 7.31
N SER A 338 -0.05 -1.27 8.08
CA SER A 338 1.05 -0.37 8.46
C SER A 338 2.42 -1.03 8.34
N LEU A 339 2.77 -1.91 9.28
CA LEU A 339 4.09 -2.51 9.35
C LEU A 339 4.34 -3.56 8.25
N VAL A 340 3.35 -4.39 7.94
CA VAL A 340 3.52 -5.46 6.93
C VAL A 340 3.76 -4.88 5.54
N PRO A 341 2.96 -3.92 5.02
CA PRO A 341 3.27 -3.29 3.74
C PRO A 341 4.62 -2.56 3.76
N ALA A 342 5.01 -1.94 4.88
CA ALA A 342 6.33 -1.33 5.00
C ALA A 342 7.46 -2.38 4.91
N LYS A 343 7.34 -3.52 5.59
CA LYS A 343 8.30 -4.64 5.51
C LYS A 343 8.39 -5.22 4.10
N SER A 344 7.27 -5.33 3.38
CA SER A 344 7.23 -5.95 2.05
C SER A 344 8.12 -5.25 1.04
N VAL A 345 8.37 -3.95 1.23
CA VAL A 345 9.19 -3.10 0.35
C VAL A 345 10.40 -2.46 1.07
N GLY A 346 10.74 -2.94 2.28
CA GLY A 346 11.93 -2.52 3.01
C GLY A 346 11.97 -1.03 3.38
N ILE A 347 10.85 -0.48 3.85
CA ILE A 347 10.75 0.88 4.37
C ILE A 347 10.30 0.90 5.84
N ASP A 348 10.35 -0.26 6.49
CA ASP A 348 9.95 -0.44 7.89
C ASP A 348 10.96 0.14 8.89
N ASP A 349 12.09 0.63 8.43
CA ASP A 349 13.05 1.43 9.18
C ASP A 349 12.66 2.92 9.30
N VAL A 350 11.67 3.38 8.50
CA VAL A 350 11.26 4.80 8.48
C VAL A 350 9.76 5.01 8.73
N CYS A 351 8.91 3.98 8.63
CA CYS A 351 7.47 4.09 8.84
C CYS A 351 6.82 2.76 9.25
N GLY A 352 5.51 2.79 9.52
CA GLY A 352 4.68 1.60 9.78
C GLY A 352 4.63 1.15 11.25
N ARG A 353 5.36 1.79 12.17
CA ARG A 353 5.34 1.45 13.60
C ARG A 353 5.45 2.67 14.52
N ILE A 354 5.01 2.51 15.76
CA ILE A 354 5.30 3.44 16.84
C ILE A 354 6.53 2.92 17.57
N ASP A 355 7.67 3.60 17.36
CA ASP A 355 8.91 3.26 18.05
C ASP A 355 9.75 4.53 18.29
N PRO A 356 10.48 4.63 19.43
CA PRO A 356 11.31 5.81 19.69
C PRO A 356 12.26 6.14 18.55
N GLY A 357 12.24 7.42 18.13
CA GLY A 357 13.06 7.93 17.03
C GLY A 357 12.39 7.89 15.65
N TYR A 358 11.31 7.12 15.46
CA TYR A 358 10.50 7.18 14.24
C TYR A 358 9.71 8.48 14.15
N ALA A 359 9.43 8.94 12.94
CA ALA A 359 8.52 10.05 12.71
C ALA A 359 7.19 9.79 13.42
N ALA A 360 6.68 10.78 14.15
CA ALA A 360 5.43 10.65 14.89
C ALA A 360 4.22 10.78 13.95
N ASP A 361 4.14 9.82 13.03
CA ASP A 361 3.05 9.61 12.10
C ASP A 361 2.08 8.58 12.70
N PHE A 362 0.92 9.01 13.14
CA PHE A 362 -0.03 8.14 13.82
C PHE A 362 -1.48 8.53 13.56
N ILE A 363 -2.38 7.59 13.85
CA ILE A 363 -3.82 7.79 13.76
C ILE A 363 -4.49 7.62 15.11
N VAL A 364 -5.58 8.34 15.29
CA VAL A 364 -6.45 8.29 16.47
C VAL A 364 -7.75 7.60 16.07
N LEU A 365 -8.13 6.55 16.78
CA LEU A 365 -9.27 5.70 16.46
C LEU A 365 -10.22 5.58 17.66
N ASP A 366 -11.52 5.43 17.40
CA ASP A 366 -12.49 4.99 18.42
C ASP A 366 -12.55 3.45 18.52
N ASP A 367 -13.50 2.93 19.31
CA ASP A 367 -13.65 1.49 19.55
C ASP A 367 -14.10 0.69 18.32
N GLU A 368 -14.76 1.34 17.39
CA GLU A 368 -15.19 0.80 16.11
C GLU A 368 -14.14 1.00 15.01
N LEU A 369 -12.91 1.44 15.38
CA LEU A 369 -11.82 1.79 14.49
C LEU A 369 -12.17 2.91 13.50
N GLN A 370 -13.10 3.81 13.87
CA GLN A 370 -13.37 5.00 13.08
C GLN A 370 -12.25 6.01 13.28
N LEU A 371 -11.74 6.55 12.18
CA LEU A 371 -10.68 7.55 12.20
C LEU A 371 -11.19 8.87 12.82
N LYS A 372 -10.49 9.36 13.82
CA LYS A 372 -10.78 10.66 14.50
C LYS A 372 -9.73 11.72 14.13
N ALA A 373 -8.47 11.33 14.01
CA ALA A 373 -7.42 12.24 13.60
C ALA A 373 -6.25 11.49 12.96
N THR A 374 -5.50 12.19 12.11
CA THR A 374 -4.22 11.74 11.56
C THR A 374 -3.15 12.78 11.86
N TYR A 375 -2.03 12.32 12.37
CA TYR A 375 -0.87 13.13 12.72
C TYR A 375 0.30 12.82 11.80
N LEU A 376 0.98 13.86 11.38
CA LEU A 376 2.24 13.76 10.62
C LEU A 376 3.33 14.54 11.38
N ASP A 377 4.47 13.91 11.63
CA ASP A 377 5.58 14.48 12.39
C ASP A 377 5.12 15.10 13.74
N GLY A 378 4.16 14.42 14.40
CA GLY A 378 3.59 14.82 15.67
C GLY A 378 2.64 16.03 15.63
N LYS A 379 2.26 16.49 14.46
CA LYS A 379 1.31 17.60 14.27
C LYS A 379 -0.02 17.07 13.70
N PRO A 380 -1.16 17.60 14.19
CA PRO A 380 -2.45 17.22 13.61
C PRO A 380 -2.52 17.69 12.16
N TYR A 381 -2.86 16.77 11.27
CA TYR A 381 -3.03 17.05 9.84
C TYR A 381 -4.47 16.93 9.39
N PHE A 382 -5.19 15.95 9.92
CA PHE A 382 -6.61 15.71 9.67
C PHE A 382 -7.33 15.47 10.99
N GLU A 383 -8.51 16.04 11.14
CA GLU A 383 -9.45 15.79 12.26
C GLU A 383 -10.85 15.56 11.67
N ALA A 384 -11.47 14.43 12.03
CA ALA A 384 -12.85 14.14 11.65
C ALA A 384 -13.81 15.10 12.40
N LYS A 385 -14.79 15.61 11.66
CA LYS A 385 -15.80 16.55 12.19
C LYS A 385 -16.86 15.82 13.02
#